data_86c8819c15bed3d60f478c513d419aae
#
_entry.id   86c8819c15bed3d60f478c513d419aae
#
_cell.length_a   1.000
_cell.length_b   1.000
_cell.length_c   1.000
_cell.angle_alpha   90.00
_cell.angle_beta   90.00
_cell.angle_gamma   90.00
#
_symmetry.space_group_name_H-M   'P 1'
#
loop_
_entity.id
_entity.type
_entity.pdbx_description
1 polymer ?
#
loop_
_entity_poly.entity_id
_entity_poly.type
_entity_poly.pdbx_seq_one_letter_code
_entity_poly.pdbx_strand_id
1 'polypeptide(L)'
;MQLFIANKNYSSWSMRPWVMLKQAGIEFEEVMVRFDGFDGQSKFKQTLKNINPVGKVPVLVDGDLAVWDTLSIAEYAAEKFADKQLWPSKVSDRARARSICAEMHSGFTGIRSACPMNIDAHLPEIGALALRDKEAVRNDLK
;
A
#
# COMPACT_ATOMS: atom_id res chain seq x y z
N MET A 1 10.18 -15.07 2.95
CA MET A 1 9.95 -13.60 2.99
C MET A 1 8.91 -13.29 4.05
N GLN A 2 9.01 -12.14 4.69
CA GLN A 2 8.04 -11.62 5.66
C GLN A 2 7.48 -10.30 5.15
N LEU A 3 6.15 -10.13 5.16
CA LEU A 3 5.52 -8.87 4.83
C LEU A 3 4.95 -8.22 6.10
N PHE A 4 5.57 -7.13 6.52
CA PHE A 4 5.11 -6.31 7.65
C PHE A 4 4.00 -5.38 7.19
N ILE A 5 2.84 -5.54 7.79
CA ILE A 5 1.62 -4.78 7.47
C ILE A 5 1.01 -4.17 8.74
N ALA A 6 0.18 -3.15 8.58
CA ALA A 6 -0.67 -2.67 9.67
C ALA A 6 -2.10 -3.25 9.59
N ASN A 7 -2.99 -2.75 10.43
CA ASN A 7 -4.38 -3.21 10.52
C ASN A 7 -5.05 -3.27 9.14
N LYS A 8 -5.53 -4.45 8.75
CA LYS A 8 -6.04 -4.72 7.40
C LYS A 8 -7.22 -3.85 6.99
N ASN A 9 -8.08 -3.49 7.92
CA ASN A 9 -9.24 -2.66 7.64
C ASN A 9 -8.93 -1.16 7.41
N TYR A 10 -7.74 -0.69 7.82
CA TYR A 10 -7.36 0.73 7.71
C TYR A 10 -6.17 0.97 6.77
N SER A 11 -5.23 0.02 6.69
CA SER A 11 -3.96 0.25 5.99
C SER A 11 -4.06 -0.05 4.50
N SER A 12 -4.55 0.91 3.73
CA SER A 12 -4.62 0.80 2.27
C SER A 12 -3.25 0.62 1.60
N TRP A 13 -2.19 1.16 2.19
CA TRP A 13 -0.83 0.97 1.70
C TRP A 13 -0.33 -0.46 1.89
N SER A 14 -0.61 -1.08 3.07
CA SER A 14 -0.27 -2.49 3.31
C SER A 14 -1.07 -3.45 2.43
N MET A 15 -2.32 -3.11 2.12
CA MET A 15 -3.20 -3.93 1.29
C MET A 15 -2.62 -4.15 -0.12
N ARG A 16 -1.97 -3.16 -0.71
CA ARG A 16 -1.48 -3.24 -2.10
C ARG A 16 -0.51 -4.39 -2.33
N PRO A 17 0.66 -4.46 -1.67
CA PRO A 17 1.58 -5.59 -1.85
C PRO A 17 0.99 -6.89 -1.31
N TRP A 18 0.17 -6.85 -0.26
CA TRP A 18 -0.49 -8.03 0.27
C TRP A 18 -1.38 -8.70 -0.78
N VAL A 19 -2.26 -7.92 -1.45
CA VAL A 19 -3.13 -8.41 -2.53
C VAL A 19 -2.30 -8.89 -3.71
N MET A 20 -1.30 -8.13 -4.13
CA MET A 20 -0.43 -8.49 -5.25
C MET A 20 0.26 -9.84 -5.03
N LEU A 21 0.91 -10.04 -3.89
CA LEU A 21 1.61 -11.28 -3.57
C LEU A 21 0.64 -12.47 -3.47
N LYS A 22 -0.52 -12.28 -2.84
CA LYS A 22 -1.56 -13.32 -2.75
C LYS A 22 -2.11 -13.71 -4.13
N GLN A 23 -2.45 -12.75 -4.98
CA GLN A 23 -2.96 -13.01 -6.32
C GLN A 23 -1.91 -13.68 -7.23
N ALA A 24 -0.64 -13.35 -7.06
CA ALA A 24 0.46 -13.98 -7.78
C ALA A 24 0.81 -15.39 -7.28
N GLY A 25 0.20 -15.85 -6.18
CA GLY A 25 0.55 -17.12 -5.54
C GLY A 25 1.99 -17.13 -5.00
N ILE A 26 2.48 -15.97 -4.54
CA ILE A 26 3.78 -15.83 -3.90
C ILE A 26 3.61 -16.01 -2.40
N GLU A 27 4.30 -16.99 -1.83
CA GLU A 27 4.23 -17.28 -0.40
C GLU A 27 5.03 -16.29 0.43
N PHE A 28 4.43 -15.81 1.50
CA PHE A 28 5.06 -14.95 2.50
C PHE A 28 4.42 -15.13 3.87
N GLU A 29 5.21 -14.92 4.89
CA GLU A 29 4.74 -14.80 6.28
C GLU A 29 4.18 -13.39 6.50
N GLU A 30 2.98 -13.29 7.04
CA GLU A 30 2.34 -12.03 7.37
C GLU A 30 2.70 -11.63 8.80
N VAL A 31 3.31 -10.47 8.97
CA VAL A 31 3.66 -9.91 10.28
C VAL A 31 2.85 -8.63 10.51
N MET A 32 1.86 -8.71 11.39
CA MET A 32 1.01 -7.55 11.69
C MET A 32 1.62 -6.68 12.79
N VAL A 33 1.88 -5.42 12.45
CA VAL A 33 2.27 -4.35 13.38
C VAL A 33 1.07 -3.41 13.55
N ARG A 34 0.36 -3.55 14.66
CA ARG A 34 -0.89 -2.79 14.90
C ARG A 34 -0.60 -1.29 15.11
N PHE A 35 -1.47 -0.46 14.57
CA PHE A 35 -1.47 0.96 14.89
C PHE A 35 -1.88 1.15 16.36
N ASP A 36 -1.01 1.74 17.15
CA ASP A 36 -1.25 2.17 18.53
C ASP A 36 -0.92 3.66 18.73
N GLY A 37 -0.45 4.32 17.68
CA GLY A 37 -0.09 5.72 17.63
C GLY A 37 0.88 6.00 16.48
N PHE A 38 1.09 7.28 16.18
CA PHE A 38 2.01 7.74 15.13
C PHE A 38 3.16 8.59 15.67
N ASP A 39 3.17 8.87 16.97
CA ASP A 39 4.30 9.51 17.64
C ASP A 39 5.49 8.57 17.76
N GLY A 40 6.68 9.11 18.00
CA GLY A 40 7.92 8.35 18.07
C GLY A 40 8.02 7.35 19.22
N GLN A 41 7.08 7.39 20.18
CA GLN A 41 7.06 6.50 21.34
C GLN A 41 6.10 5.33 21.15
N SER A 42 5.25 5.34 20.13
CA SER A 42 4.34 4.24 19.83
C SER A 42 5.12 2.95 19.54
N LYS A 43 4.58 1.81 19.97
CA LYS A 43 5.17 0.50 19.69
C LYS A 43 5.27 0.26 18.18
N PHE A 44 4.28 0.73 17.43
CA PHE A 44 4.30 0.70 15.98
C PHE A 44 5.57 1.34 15.42
N LYS A 45 5.88 2.57 15.83
CA LYS A 45 7.08 3.29 15.36
C LYS A 45 8.37 2.64 15.84
N GLN A 46 8.43 2.22 17.09
CA GLN A 46 9.59 1.56 17.65
C GLN A 46 9.92 0.23 16.94
N THR A 47 8.89 -0.58 16.66
CA THR A 47 9.06 -1.83 15.93
C THR A 47 9.60 -1.58 14.52
N LEU A 48 8.98 -0.65 13.78
CA LEU A 48 9.33 -0.40 12.39
C LEU A 48 10.69 0.31 12.23
N LYS A 49 11.10 1.13 13.17
CA LYS A 49 12.39 1.84 13.15
C LYS A 49 13.59 0.88 13.04
N ASN A 50 13.46 -0.33 13.61
CA ASN A 50 14.50 -1.35 13.54
C ASN A 50 14.47 -2.15 12.23
N ILE A 51 13.42 -1.99 11.42
CA ILE A 51 13.22 -2.76 10.18
C ILE A 51 13.52 -1.88 8.96
N ASN A 52 13.09 -0.61 8.99
CA ASN A 52 13.34 0.32 7.89
C ASN A 52 13.51 1.76 8.41
N PRO A 53 14.30 2.60 7.72
CA PRO A 53 14.64 3.96 8.20
C PRO A 53 13.46 4.92 8.24
N VAL A 54 12.39 4.65 7.46
CA VAL A 54 11.20 5.53 7.39
C VAL A 54 10.16 5.23 8.47
N GLY A 55 10.25 4.05 9.14
CA GLY A 55 9.30 3.63 10.16
C GLY A 55 7.84 3.60 9.69
N LYS A 56 7.61 3.07 8.48
CA LYS A 56 6.28 2.94 7.86
C LYS A 56 6.07 1.52 7.35
N VAL A 57 4.81 1.15 7.17
CA VAL A 57 4.38 -0.06 6.46
C VAL A 57 3.82 0.31 5.08
N PRO A 58 3.85 -0.62 4.09
CA PRO A 58 4.38 -1.98 4.17
C PRO A 58 5.90 -2.05 4.11
N VAL A 59 6.46 -3.15 4.63
CA VAL A 59 7.87 -3.52 4.44
C VAL A 59 7.94 -5.01 4.12
N LEU A 60 8.64 -5.37 3.06
CA LEU A 60 8.99 -6.75 2.75
C LEU A 60 10.42 -7.02 3.26
N VAL A 61 10.58 -8.06 4.05
CA VAL A 61 11.89 -8.54 4.52
C VAL A 61 12.19 -9.89 3.89
N ASP A 62 13.31 -9.98 3.22
CA ASP A 62 13.79 -11.19 2.55
C ASP A 62 15.26 -11.46 2.92
N GLY A 63 15.47 -12.37 3.88
CA GLY A 63 16.77 -12.51 4.54
C GLY A 63 17.17 -11.20 5.22
N ASP A 64 18.31 -10.67 4.86
CA ASP A 64 18.86 -9.42 5.42
C ASP A 64 18.38 -8.17 4.67
N LEU A 65 17.64 -8.35 3.56
CA LEU A 65 17.14 -7.24 2.75
C LEU A 65 15.77 -6.78 3.24
N ALA A 66 15.64 -5.50 3.56
CA ALA A 66 14.37 -4.84 3.79
C ALA A 66 14.01 -3.94 2.60
N VAL A 67 12.85 -4.17 2.00
CA VAL A 67 12.29 -3.38 0.90
C VAL A 67 11.03 -2.69 1.40
N TRP A 68 11.00 -1.37 1.36
CA TRP A 68 9.85 -0.58 1.78
C TRP A 68 9.32 0.25 0.63
N ASP A 69 8.08 0.74 0.79
CA ASP A 69 7.24 1.31 -0.24
C ASP A 69 6.58 0.28 -1.16
N THR A 70 5.32 0.56 -1.52
CA THR A 70 4.48 -0.39 -2.27
C THR A 70 5.00 -0.65 -3.68
N LEU A 71 5.50 0.39 -4.38
CA LEU A 71 6.03 0.23 -5.73
C LEU A 71 7.37 -0.49 -5.73
N SER A 72 8.24 -0.17 -4.77
CA SER A 72 9.52 -0.87 -4.62
C SER A 72 9.33 -2.35 -4.32
N ILE A 73 8.37 -2.70 -3.47
CA ILE A 73 8.01 -4.10 -3.20
C ILE A 73 7.49 -4.78 -4.46
N ALA A 74 6.67 -4.09 -5.27
CA ALA A 74 6.15 -4.64 -6.52
C ALA A 74 7.26 -4.89 -7.55
N GLU A 75 8.19 -3.97 -7.72
CA GLU A 75 9.34 -4.13 -8.61
C GLU A 75 10.26 -5.25 -8.14
N TYR A 76 10.60 -5.28 -6.85
CA TYR A 76 11.41 -6.36 -6.28
C TYR A 76 10.77 -7.74 -6.49
N ALA A 77 9.47 -7.86 -6.23
CA ALA A 77 8.75 -9.11 -6.45
C ALA A 77 8.72 -9.50 -7.94
N ALA A 78 8.56 -8.53 -8.84
CA ALA A 78 8.56 -8.78 -10.28
C ALA A 78 9.92 -9.28 -10.81
N GLU A 79 11.01 -8.78 -10.25
CA GLU A 79 12.37 -9.25 -10.59
C GLU A 79 12.65 -10.63 -9.99
N LYS A 80 12.34 -10.81 -8.70
CA LYS A 80 12.60 -12.06 -7.98
C LYS A 80 11.77 -13.25 -8.49
N PHE A 81 10.53 -12.99 -8.89
CA PHE A 81 9.57 -13.99 -9.37
C PHE A 81 9.18 -13.71 -10.83
N ALA A 82 10.16 -13.67 -11.71
CA ALA A 82 9.96 -13.33 -13.13
C ALA A 82 8.96 -14.26 -13.84
N ASP A 83 8.85 -15.52 -13.41
CA ASP A 83 7.86 -16.49 -13.88
C ASP A 83 6.40 -16.09 -13.59
N LYS A 84 6.16 -15.24 -12.58
CA LYS A 84 4.82 -14.75 -12.20
C LYS A 84 4.30 -13.64 -13.09
N GLN A 85 5.15 -13.05 -13.93
CA GLN A 85 4.78 -12.01 -14.91
C GLN A 85 3.93 -10.88 -14.30
N LEU A 86 4.37 -10.31 -13.19
CA LEU A 86 3.63 -9.26 -12.47
C LEU A 86 3.43 -8.00 -13.29
N TRP A 87 4.30 -7.73 -14.26
CA TRP A 87 4.17 -6.66 -15.25
C TRP A 87 3.83 -7.21 -16.64
N PRO A 88 3.12 -6.44 -17.48
CA PRO A 88 2.90 -6.80 -18.88
C PRO A 88 4.21 -7.05 -19.62
N SER A 89 4.24 -8.07 -20.47
CA SER A 89 5.43 -8.43 -21.26
C SER A 89 5.76 -7.38 -22.33
N LYS A 90 4.73 -6.81 -22.97
CA LYS A 90 4.90 -5.77 -23.99
C LYS A 90 5.37 -4.46 -23.36
N VAL A 91 6.43 -3.88 -23.91
CA VAL A 91 7.11 -2.69 -23.35
C VAL A 91 6.16 -1.50 -23.18
N SER A 92 5.33 -1.20 -24.22
CA SER A 92 4.37 -0.08 -24.17
C SER A 92 3.33 -0.25 -23.06
N ASP A 93 2.82 -1.47 -22.87
CA ASP A 93 1.78 -1.76 -21.89
C ASP A 93 2.38 -1.76 -20.47
N ARG A 94 3.60 -2.25 -20.34
CA ARG A 94 4.36 -2.17 -19.07
C ARG A 94 4.68 -0.73 -18.68
N ALA A 95 5.09 0.10 -19.63
CA ALA A 95 5.33 1.52 -19.37
C ALA A 95 4.05 2.21 -18.90
N ARG A 96 2.91 1.95 -19.59
CA ARG A 96 1.60 2.49 -19.20
C ARG A 96 1.17 2.00 -17.81
N ALA A 97 1.33 0.71 -17.51
CA ALA A 97 1.01 0.14 -16.20
C ALA A 97 1.80 0.82 -15.08
N ARG A 98 3.11 1.04 -15.28
CA ARG A 98 3.94 1.77 -14.31
C ARG A 98 3.50 3.23 -14.13
N SER A 99 3.11 3.91 -15.22
CA SER A 99 2.58 5.28 -15.14
C SER A 99 1.31 5.35 -14.29
N ILE A 100 0.36 4.44 -14.51
CA ILE A 100 -0.89 4.36 -13.74
C ILE A 100 -0.60 4.06 -12.25
N CYS A 101 0.31 3.14 -11.98
CA CYS A 101 0.71 2.82 -10.61
C CYS A 101 1.38 4.02 -9.92
N ALA A 102 2.24 4.75 -10.61
CA ALA A 102 2.91 5.94 -10.08
C ALA A 102 1.91 7.08 -9.83
N GLU A 103 0.95 7.30 -10.73
CA GLU A 103 -0.14 8.26 -10.56
C GLU A 103 -1.00 7.91 -9.33
N MET A 104 -1.42 6.65 -9.20
CA MET A 104 -2.13 6.18 -8.01
C MET A 104 -1.28 6.33 -6.74
N HIS A 105 0.03 6.15 -6.82
CA HIS A 105 0.94 6.26 -5.70
C HIS A 105 1.07 7.69 -5.18
N SER A 106 1.24 8.66 -6.07
CA SER A 106 1.49 10.08 -5.75
C SER A 106 0.23 10.93 -5.68
N GLY A 107 -0.86 10.51 -6.33
CA GLY A 107 -2.08 11.28 -6.49
C GLY A 107 -3.22 10.92 -5.56
N PHE A 108 -4.42 11.39 -5.92
CA PHE A 108 -5.69 11.10 -5.23
C PHE A 108 -5.70 11.54 -3.76
N THR A 109 -5.04 12.65 -3.46
CA THR A 109 -4.89 13.16 -2.09
C THR A 109 -6.20 13.65 -1.48
N GLY A 110 -7.11 14.16 -2.29
CA GLY A 110 -8.45 14.58 -1.88
C GLY A 110 -9.27 13.40 -1.34
N ILE A 111 -9.34 12.30 -2.13
CA ILE A 111 -10.05 11.08 -1.71
C ILE A 111 -9.37 10.45 -0.49
N ARG A 112 -8.06 10.31 -0.51
CA ARG A 112 -7.31 9.69 0.60
C ARG A 112 -7.50 10.42 1.92
N SER A 113 -7.57 11.75 1.88
CA SER A 113 -7.76 12.57 3.07
C SER A 113 -9.20 12.61 3.56
N ALA A 114 -10.16 12.58 2.63
CA ALA A 114 -11.58 12.70 2.96
C ALA A 114 -12.26 11.36 3.23
N CYS A 115 -11.81 10.30 2.55
CA CYS A 115 -12.40 8.97 2.58
C CYS A 115 -11.31 7.92 2.82
N PRO A 116 -10.65 7.91 4.00
CA PRO A 116 -9.65 6.90 4.31
C PRO A 116 -10.31 5.51 4.32
N MET A 117 -9.53 4.49 4.00
CA MET A 117 -10.02 3.12 3.97
C MET A 117 -10.49 2.67 5.36
N ASN A 118 -11.72 2.17 5.42
CA ASN A 118 -12.27 1.47 6.57
C ASN A 118 -13.27 0.42 6.04
N ILE A 119 -12.81 -0.81 5.85
CA ILE A 119 -13.61 -1.87 5.21
C ILE A 119 -14.71 -2.43 6.10
N ASP A 120 -14.64 -2.19 7.40
CA ASP A 120 -15.65 -2.64 8.37
C ASP A 120 -16.79 -1.62 8.53
N ALA A 121 -16.61 -0.37 8.05
CA ALA A 121 -17.58 0.69 8.20
C ALA A 121 -18.57 0.75 7.01
N HIS A 122 -19.83 0.99 7.32
CA HIS A 122 -20.86 1.29 6.32
C HIS A 122 -21.37 2.72 6.53
N LEU A 123 -20.83 3.67 5.75
CA LEU A 123 -21.01 5.11 5.95
C LEU A 123 -21.44 5.80 4.63
N PRO A 124 -22.56 5.41 3.99
CA PRO A 124 -22.96 5.95 2.69
C PRO A 124 -23.24 7.47 2.73
N GLU A 125 -23.81 7.96 3.80
CA GLU A 125 -24.14 9.39 3.96
C GLU A 125 -22.86 10.25 4.06
N ILE A 126 -21.83 9.76 4.73
CA ILE A 126 -20.53 10.47 4.83
C ILE A 126 -19.87 10.58 3.47
N GLY A 127 -19.94 9.54 2.64
CA GLY A 127 -19.46 9.56 1.26
C GLY A 127 -20.18 10.63 0.41
N ALA A 128 -21.51 10.73 0.52
CA ALA A 128 -22.30 11.73 -0.16
C ALA A 128 -21.92 13.17 0.27
N LEU A 129 -21.71 13.40 1.57
CA LEU A 129 -21.25 14.69 2.10
C LEU A 129 -19.84 15.03 1.59
N ALA A 130 -18.93 14.07 1.55
CA ALA A 130 -17.59 14.30 1.03
C ALA A 130 -17.62 14.71 -0.45
N LEU A 131 -18.43 14.06 -1.27
CA LEU A 131 -18.63 14.43 -2.68
C LEU A 131 -19.24 15.82 -2.85
N ARG A 132 -20.22 16.17 -2.01
CA ARG A 132 -20.89 17.48 -2.07
C ARG A 132 -19.95 18.61 -1.65
N ASP A 133 -19.25 18.46 -0.53
CA ASP A 133 -18.61 19.57 0.16
C ASP A 133 -17.11 19.72 -0.15
N LYS A 134 -16.47 18.67 -0.71
CA LYS A 134 -15.03 18.68 -0.98
C LYS A 134 -14.71 18.66 -2.48
N GLU A 135 -14.30 19.82 -2.98
CA GLU A 135 -13.89 19.97 -4.39
C GLU A 135 -12.71 19.05 -4.75
N ALA A 136 -11.73 18.91 -3.85
CA ALA A 136 -10.58 18.02 -4.07
C ALA A 136 -10.99 16.57 -4.31
N VAL A 137 -12.03 16.06 -3.63
CA VAL A 137 -12.58 14.73 -3.87
C VAL A 137 -13.19 14.62 -5.27
N ARG A 138 -13.96 15.64 -5.68
CA ARG A 138 -14.56 15.67 -7.03
C ARG A 138 -13.51 15.74 -8.14
N ASN A 139 -12.41 16.43 -7.90
CA ASN A 139 -11.32 16.55 -8.86
C ASN A 139 -10.55 15.24 -9.03
N ASP A 140 -10.35 14.47 -7.95
CA ASP A 140 -9.73 13.15 -7.99
C ASP A 140 -10.58 12.09 -8.72
N LEU A 141 -11.88 12.36 -8.96
CA LEU A 141 -12.82 11.45 -9.62
C LEU A 141 -13.09 11.78 -11.10
N LYS A 142 -12.48 12.82 -11.63
CA LYS A 142 -12.56 13.21 -13.05
C LYS A 142 -11.50 12.51 -13.89
#